data_ec6428b8bb99d5ffbaaa2ae0ebfe9aef
#
_entry.id   ec6428b8bb99d5ffbaaa2ae0ebfe9aef
#
_cell.length_a   1.000
_cell.length_b   1.000
_cell.length_c   1.000
_cell.angle_alpha   90.00
_cell.angle_beta   90.00
_cell.angle_gamma   90.00
#
_symmetry.space_group_name_H-M   'P 1'
#
loop_
_entity.id
_entity.type
_entity.pdbx_description
1 polymer ?
#
loop_
_entity_poly.entity_id
_entity_poly.type
_entity_poly.pdbx_seq_one_letter_code
_entity_poly.pdbx_strand_id
1 'polypeptide(L)' 'MRLLAIQELPQSKRVKLVFDDDTVLKTQPYLLADFGLYSGMELTEEDYQALL' A
#
# COMPACT_ATOMS: atom_id res chain seq x y z
N MET A 1 -3.70 -4.12 -10.15
CA MET A 1 -4.61 -3.72 -9.06
C MET A 1 -4.42 -2.24 -8.74
N ARG A 2 -5.48 -1.57 -8.37
CA ARG A 2 -5.45 -0.13 -8.07
C ARG A 2 -5.44 0.09 -6.56
N LEU A 3 -4.55 0.95 -6.11
CA LEU A 3 -4.49 1.35 -4.71
C LEU A 3 -5.56 2.40 -4.45
N LEU A 4 -6.58 2.06 -3.66
CA LEU A 4 -7.70 2.95 -3.40
C LEU A 4 -7.42 3.92 -2.26
N ALA A 5 -6.78 3.44 -1.20
CA ALA A 5 -6.58 4.25 -0.01
C ALA A 5 -5.32 3.84 0.73
N ILE A 6 -4.71 4.82 1.39
CA ILE A 6 -3.57 4.63 2.28
C ILE A 6 -3.99 5.18 3.64
N GLN A 7 -4.01 4.33 4.66
CA GLN A 7 -4.42 4.72 6.02
C GLN A 7 -3.26 4.53 6.98
N GLU A 8 -2.96 5.55 7.75
CA GLU A 8 -1.94 5.45 8.78
C GLU A 8 -2.50 4.71 9.99
N LEU A 9 -1.67 3.85 10.58
CA LEU A 9 -2.02 3.10 11.78
C LEU A 9 -1.01 3.50 12.87
N PRO A 10 -1.25 4.65 13.55
CA PRO A 10 -0.24 5.20 14.47
C PRO A 10 0.15 4.27 15.61
N GLN A 11 -0.78 3.45 16.08
CA GLN A 11 -0.51 2.54 17.19
C GLN A 11 0.49 1.45 16.82
N SER A 12 0.46 0.98 15.57
CA SER A 12 1.37 -0.06 15.09
C SER A 12 2.54 0.50 14.31
N LYS A 13 2.54 1.82 14.05
CA LYS A 13 3.55 2.50 13.22
C LYS A 13 3.63 1.89 11.83
N ARG A 14 2.48 1.52 11.28
CA ARG A 14 2.37 0.93 9.95
C ARG A 14 1.33 1.68 9.14
N VAL A 15 1.30 1.39 7.85
CA VAL A 15 0.27 1.91 6.97
C VAL A 15 -0.53 0.76 6.38
N LYS A 16 -1.81 1.00 6.17
CA LYS A 16 -2.72 0.04 5.60
C LYS A 16 -3.04 0.46 4.18
N LEU A 17 -2.78 -0.41 3.24
CA LEU A 17 -3.06 -0.19 1.82
C LEU A 17 -4.32 -0.98 1.45
N VAL A 18 -5.29 -0.29 0.88
CA VAL A 18 -6.55 -0.91 0.45
C VAL A 18 -6.62 -0.88 -1.07
N PHE A 19 -6.83 -2.02 -1.68
CA PHE A 19 -6.85 -2.19 -3.13
C PHE A 19 -8.27 -2.41 -3.66
N ASP A 20 -8.43 -2.26 -4.96
CA ASP A 20 -9.74 -2.30 -5.61
C ASP A 20 -10.37 -3.71 -5.64
N ASP A 21 -9.59 -4.74 -5.37
CA ASP A 21 -10.07 -6.12 -5.29
C ASP A 21 -10.33 -6.56 -3.85
N ASP A 22 -10.49 -5.60 -2.94
CA ASP A 22 -10.68 -5.82 -1.49
C ASP A 22 -9.46 -6.35 -0.77
N THR A 23 -8.32 -6.43 -1.45
CA THR A 23 -7.06 -6.79 -0.81
C THR A 23 -6.62 -5.69 0.14
N VAL A 24 -6.16 -6.07 1.32
CA VAL A 24 -5.61 -5.15 2.31
C VAL A 24 -4.21 -5.61 2.68
N LEU A 25 -3.25 -4.68 2.64
CA LEU A 25 -1.87 -4.98 2.98
C LEU A 25 -1.37 -3.97 4.00
N LYS A 26 -0.81 -4.45 5.12
CA LYS A 26 -0.15 -3.60 6.10
C LYS A 26 1.34 -3.62 5.84
N THR A 27 1.94 -2.45 5.73
CA THR A 27 3.35 -2.34 5.40
C THR A 27 4.02 -1.21 6.16
N GLN A 28 5.32 -1.07 5.98
CA GLN A 28 6.10 -0.04 6.66
C GLN A 28 5.92 1.32 5.98
N PRO A 29 5.85 2.42 6.76
CA PRO A 29 5.64 3.75 6.17
C PRO A 29 6.71 4.15 5.16
N TYR A 30 7.96 3.74 5.35
CA TYR A 30 9.05 4.13 4.46
C TYR A 30 8.84 3.61 3.03
N LEU A 31 8.07 2.53 2.88
CA LEU A 31 7.80 1.97 1.56
C LEU A 31 6.93 2.88 0.71
N LEU A 32 6.16 3.77 1.32
CA LEU A 32 5.38 4.76 0.58
C LEU A 32 6.30 5.63 -0.28
N ALA A 33 7.42 6.08 0.30
CA ALA A 33 8.38 6.89 -0.42
C ALA A 33 9.23 6.03 -1.37
N ASP A 34 9.67 4.87 -0.92
CA ASP A 34 10.55 4.01 -1.71
C ASP A 34 9.89 3.57 -3.02
N PHE A 35 8.59 3.28 -2.97
CA PHE A 35 7.84 2.82 -4.14
C PHE A 35 7.04 3.95 -4.80
N GLY A 36 7.05 5.15 -4.21
CA GLY A 36 6.27 6.26 -4.73
C GLY A 36 4.77 6.02 -4.69
N LEU A 37 4.29 5.40 -3.62
CA LEU A 37 2.88 5.01 -3.50
C LEU A 37 1.98 6.22 -3.25
N TYR A 38 0.83 6.25 -3.91
CA TYR A 38 -0.19 7.27 -3.70
C TYR A 38 -1.57 6.68 -4.04
N SER A 39 -2.61 7.22 -3.42
CA SER A 39 -3.95 6.71 -3.67
C SER A 39 -4.39 6.99 -5.10
N GLY A 40 -4.98 5.99 -5.72
CA GLY A 40 -5.41 6.06 -7.11
C GLY A 40 -4.41 5.46 -8.09
N MET A 41 -3.20 5.14 -7.65
CA MET A 41 -2.20 4.58 -8.56
C MET A 41 -2.48 3.14 -8.90
N GLU A 42 -1.98 2.73 -10.06
CA GLU A 42 -2.07 1.36 -10.52
C GLU A 42 -0.81 0.60 -10.11
N LEU A 43 -0.96 -0.62 -9.58
CA LEU A 43 0.16 -1.48 -9.22
C LEU A 43 0.10 -2.76 -10.04
N THR A 44 1.27 -3.22 -10.48
CA THR A 44 1.36 -4.54 -11.13
C THR A 44 1.43 -5.61 -10.05
N GLU A 45 1.19 -6.85 -10.44
CA GLU A 45 1.36 -7.99 -9.53
C GLU A 45 2.78 -8.04 -8.98
N GLU A 46 3.75 -7.71 -9.83
CA GLU A 46 5.15 -7.67 -9.44
C GLU A 46 5.41 -6.64 -8.34
N ASP A 47 4.83 -5.44 -8.50
CA ASP A 47 4.95 -4.39 -7.50
C ASP A 47 4.34 -4.83 -6.18
N TYR A 48 3.17 -5.45 -6.21
CA TYR A 48 2.49 -5.94 -5.03
C TYR A 48 3.35 -6.98 -4.30
N GLN A 49 3.93 -7.92 -5.03
CA GLN A 49 4.78 -8.95 -4.45
C GLN A 49 6.01 -8.35 -3.78
N ALA A 50 6.54 -7.28 -4.35
CA ALA A 50 7.70 -6.60 -3.78
C ALA A 50 7.39 -5.91 -2.45
N LEU A 51 6.12 -5.57 -2.20
CA LEU A 51 5.69 -4.96 -0.94
C LEU A 51 5.52 -5.98 0.19
N LEU A 52 5.40 -7.23 -0.15
CA LEU A 52 5.26 -8.29 0.85
C LEU A 52 6.62 -8.60 1.48
#